data_9a23e84d7a3f1841b3d1043e99c16514
#
_entry.id   9a23e84d7a3f1841b3d1043e99c16514
#
_cell.length_a   1.000
_cell.length_b   1.000
_cell.length_c   1.000
_cell.angle_alpha   90.00
_cell.angle_beta   90.00
_cell.angle_gamma   90.00
#
_symmetry.space_group_name_H-M   'P 1'
#
loop_
_entity.id
_entity.type
_entity.pdbx_description
1 polymer ?
#
loop_
_entity_poly.entity_id
_entity_poly.type
_entity_poly.pdbx_seq_one_letter_code
_entity_poly.pdbx_strand_id
1 'polypeptide(L)'
;MAKTSLSVDAADLTRRITRTPFPGSRKIYIEGSRPDIRVPFREVTLTDTLVAEGAETRREANPPLRLFDSSGVYTDPQAPIDITRGLSPLRGAWINQRGDTEVLPGISSAYGRERLNDPLLSALRMTHSPVPRRAKSGVNVSQLHYARQGIITPEMEFI
;
A
#
# COMPACT_ATOMS: atom_id res chain seq x y z
N MET A 1 -2.27 -30.48 32.14
CA MET A 1 -2.63 -30.16 30.77
C MET A 1 -1.56 -29.20 30.20
N ALA A 2 -0.69 -29.72 29.33
CA ALA A 2 0.37 -28.91 28.74
C ALA A 2 -0.23 -27.94 27.71
N LYS A 3 -0.06 -26.61 27.94
CA LYS A 3 -0.34 -25.60 26.94
C LYS A 3 0.75 -25.67 25.87
N THR A 4 0.45 -26.31 24.76
CA THR A 4 1.28 -26.24 23.57
C THR A 4 1.18 -24.81 23.03
N SER A 5 2.18 -23.98 23.35
CA SER A 5 2.29 -22.68 22.69
C SER A 5 2.73 -22.94 21.25
N LEU A 6 1.83 -22.80 20.31
CA LEU A 6 2.17 -22.70 18.90
C LEU A 6 2.91 -21.38 18.67
N SER A 7 4.24 -21.42 18.83
CA SER A 7 5.06 -20.31 18.35
C SER A 7 5.08 -20.39 16.82
N VAL A 8 4.24 -19.62 16.17
CA VAL A 8 4.28 -19.48 14.72
C VAL A 8 5.46 -18.58 14.38
N ASP A 9 6.43 -19.11 13.65
CA ASP A 9 7.58 -18.33 13.20
C ASP A 9 7.11 -17.26 12.19
N ALA A 10 7.48 -16.02 12.45
CA ALA A 10 7.17 -14.89 11.57
C ALA A 10 7.70 -15.10 10.15
N ALA A 11 8.83 -15.79 10.00
CA ALA A 11 9.37 -16.14 8.68
C ALA A 11 8.50 -17.16 7.94
N ASP A 12 7.89 -18.10 8.67
CA ASP A 12 6.96 -19.06 8.07
C ASP A 12 5.65 -18.39 7.64
N LEU A 13 5.11 -17.49 8.47
CA LEU A 13 3.94 -16.69 8.07
C LEU A 13 4.21 -15.85 6.84
N THR A 14 5.37 -15.23 6.75
CA THR A 14 5.76 -14.43 5.57
C THR A 14 5.82 -15.28 4.30
N ARG A 15 6.31 -16.53 4.40
CA ARG A 15 6.32 -17.47 3.26
C ARG A 15 4.92 -17.91 2.83
N ARG A 16 3.96 -17.94 3.74
CA ARG A 16 2.57 -18.37 3.49
C ARG A 16 1.71 -17.29 2.85
N ILE A 17 2.19 -16.04 2.75
CA ILE A 17 1.50 -15.00 2.01
C ILE A 17 1.42 -15.41 0.55
N THR A 18 0.20 -15.57 0.06
CA THR A 18 -0.04 -15.95 -1.34
C THR A 18 0.32 -14.78 -2.24
N ARG A 19 1.37 -14.97 -3.03
CA ARG A 19 1.81 -14.00 -4.04
C ARG A 19 1.46 -14.43 -5.46
N THR A 20 0.79 -15.57 -5.57
CA THR A 20 0.37 -16.09 -6.87
C THR A 20 -0.70 -15.17 -7.47
N PRO A 21 -0.46 -14.60 -8.64
CA PRO A 21 -1.44 -13.76 -9.30
C PRO A 21 -2.65 -14.58 -9.71
N PHE A 22 -3.82 -13.95 -9.80
CA PHE A 22 -4.98 -14.59 -10.40
C PHE A 22 -4.67 -15.05 -11.84
N PRO A 23 -5.17 -16.23 -12.27
CA PRO A 23 -5.00 -16.67 -13.64
C PRO A 23 -5.38 -15.58 -14.64
N GLY A 24 -4.58 -15.41 -15.70
CA GLY A 24 -4.80 -14.38 -16.72
C GLY A 24 -4.58 -12.94 -16.24
N SER A 25 -3.95 -12.72 -15.08
CA SER A 25 -3.63 -11.37 -14.63
C SER A 25 -2.18 -11.25 -14.14
N ARG A 26 -1.63 -10.05 -14.28
CA ARG A 26 -0.30 -9.73 -13.77
C ARG A 26 -0.29 -8.35 -13.09
N LYS A 27 0.56 -8.19 -12.10
CA LYS A 27 0.83 -6.88 -11.50
C LYS A 27 1.75 -6.09 -12.41
N ILE A 28 1.37 -4.86 -12.68
CA ILE A 28 2.19 -3.88 -13.39
C ILE A 28 2.23 -2.59 -12.57
N TYR A 29 3.21 -1.73 -12.87
CA TYR A 29 3.28 -0.39 -12.31
C TYR A 29 3.22 0.64 -13.43
N ILE A 30 2.42 1.67 -13.24
CA ILE A 30 2.43 2.86 -14.10
C ILE A 30 3.30 3.89 -13.37
N GLU A 31 4.35 4.33 -14.06
CA GLU A 31 5.27 5.31 -13.52
C GLU A 31 4.70 6.72 -13.66
N GLY A 32 4.91 7.54 -12.63
CA GLY A 32 4.61 8.96 -12.67
C GLY A 32 5.78 9.77 -13.25
N SER A 33 5.77 11.07 -13.00
CA SER A 33 6.83 12.00 -13.42
C SER A 33 8.18 11.71 -12.76
N ARG A 34 8.17 10.96 -11.67
CA ARG A 34 9.35 10.58 -10.88
C ARG A 34 9.38 9.06 -10.66
N PRO A 35 10.59 8.46 -10.57
CA PRO A 35 10.73 7.00 -10.40
C PRO A 35 10.14 6.44 -9.08
N ASP A 36 10.00 7.29 -8.06
CA ASP A 36 9.41 6.92 -6.77
C ASP A 36 7.88 7.01 -6.74
N ILE A 37 7.26 7.50 -7.82
CA ILE A 37 5.79 7.53 -8.00
C ILE A 37 5.43 6.37 -8.93
N ARG A 38 5.08 5.23 -8.33
CA ARG A 38 4.71 4.01 -9.06
C ARG A 38 3.34 3.53 -8.62
N VAL A 39 2.38 3.64 -9.52
CA VAL A 39 0.98 3.27 -9.23
C VAL A 39 0.75 1.82 -9.59
N PRO A 40 0.35 0.96 -8.65
CA PRO A 40 0.12 -0.46 -8.92
C PRO A 40 -1.19 -0.67 -9.69
N PHE A 41 -1.11 -1.44 -10.77
CA PHE A 41 -2.26 -1.90 -11.54
C PHE A 41 -2.22 -3.41 -11.70
N ARG A 42 -3.40 -3.99 -11.89
CA ARG A 42 -3.58 -5.36 -12.32
C ARG A 42 -3.98 -5.33 -13.80
N GLU A 43 -3.11 -5.85 -14.66
CA GLU A 43 -3.41 -6.04 -16.07
C GLU A 43 -4.04 -7.43 -16.25
N VAL A 44 -5.29 -7.45 -16.71
CA VAL A 44 -6.09 -8.67 -16.90
C VAL A 44 -6.17 -8.98 -18.39
N THR A 45 -5.73 -10.16 -18.77
CA THR A 45 -5.89 -10.68 -20.13
C THR A 45 -7.33 -11.11 -20.33
N LEU A 46 -7.98 -10.58 -21.35
CA LEU A 46 -9.34 -10.95 -21.74
C LEU A 46 -9.29 -12.07 -22.76
N THR A 47 -10.36 -12.88 -22.80
CA THR A 47 -10.55 -13.88 -23.85
C THR A 47 -10.93 -13.20 -25.15
N ASP A 48 -10.53 -13.80 -26.28
CA ASP A 48 -10.90 -13.31 -27.60
C ASP A 48 -12.41 -13.25 -27.77
N THR A 49 -12.89 -12.26 -28.50
CA THR A 49 -14.28 -12.20 -28.94
C THR A 49 -14.47 -13.06 -30.21
N LEU A 50 -15.53 -13.84 -30.23
CA LEU A 50 -15.94 -14.57 -31.43
C LEU A 50 -16.92 -13.71 -32.22
N VAL A 51 -16.48 -13.28 -33.39
CA VAL A 51 -17.31 -12.48 -34.32
C VAL A 51 -17.79 -13.39 -35.42
N ALA A 52 -19.14 -13.50 -35.58
CA ALA A 52 -19.75 -14.26 -36.65
C ALA A 52 -19.83 -13.38 -37.91
N GLU A 53 -19.21 -13.84 -38.99
CA GLU A 53 -19.28 -13.22 -40.32
C GLU A 53 -19.92 -14.23 -41.30
N GLY A 54 -21.26 -14.23 -41.34
CA GLY A 54 -22.03 -15.22 -42.12
C GLY A 54 -21.90 -16.63 -41.55
N ALA A 55 -21.34 -17.57 -42.34
CA ALA A 55 -21.10 -18.95 -41.91
C ALA A 55 -19.75 -19.15 -41.22
N GLU A 56 -18.90 -18.14 -41.22
CA GLU A 56 -17.56 -18.21 -40.61
C GLU A 56 -17.52 -17.50 -39.26
N THR A 57 -16.62 -17.96 -38.37
CA THR A 57 -16.39 -17.35 -37.08
C THR A 57 -14.92 -16.89 -37.00
N ARG A 58 -14.71 -15.61 -36.85
CA ARG A 58 -13.38 -15.01 -36.61
C ARG A 58 -13.13 -14.76 -35.13
N ARG A 59 -11.92 -15.01 -34.68
CA ARG A 59 -11.48 -14.60 -33.34
C ARG A 59 -10.84 -13.22 -33.41
N GLU A 60 -11.29 -12.34 -32.53
CA GLU A 60 -10.75 -11.00 -32.39
C GLU A 60 -10.18 -10.83 -30.99
N ALA A 61 -8.87 -10.51 -30.91
CA ALA A 61 -8.20 -10.34 -29.65
C ALA A 61 -8.68 -9.07 -28.94
N ASN A 62 -9.05 -9.20 -27.66
CA ASN A 62 -9.40 -8.08 -26.83
C ASN A 62 -8.16 -7.47 -26.18
N PRO A 63 -8.06 -6.12 -26.12
CA PRO A 63 -6.98 -5.48 -25.36
C PRO A 63 -7.09 -5.83 -23.87
N PRO A 64 -5.95 -5.92 -23.15
CA PRO A 64 -5.98 -6.18 -21.72
C PRO A 64 -6.65 -5.04 -20.96
N LEU A 65 -7.36 -5.38 -19.90
CA LEU A 65 -7.98 -4.41 -18.98
C LEU A 65 -7.03 -4.10 -17.84
N ARG A 66 -6.83 -2.80 -17.55
CA ARG A 66 -6.02 -2.33 -16.43
C ARG A 66 -6.89 -1.83 -15.31
N LEU A 67 -6.76 -2.43 -14.14
CA LEU A 67 -7.48 -2.07 -12.93
C LEU A 67 -6.49 -1.63 -11.85
N PHE A 68 -6.82 -0.59 -11.09
CA PHE A 68 -6.02 -0.21 -9.92
C PHE A 68 -5.90 -1.40 -8.97
N ASP A 69 -4.66 -1.73 -8.56
CA ASP A 69 -4.40 -2.87 -7.69
C ASP A 69 -4.33 -2.45 -6.23
N SER A 70 -5.47 -2.55 -5.53
CA SER A 70 -5.57 -2.22 -4.11
C SER A 70 -4.88 -3.24 -3.18
N SER A 71 -4.37 -4.37 -3.71
CA SER A 71 -3.64 -5.35 -2.90
C SER A 71 -2.25 -4.86 -2.43
N GLY A 72 -1.80 -3.72 -2.95
CA GLY A 72 -0.53 -3.12 -2.58
C GLY A 72 0.66 -4.06 -2.82
N VAL A 73 1.56 -4.14 -1.85
CA VAL A 73 2.78 -4.96 -1.97
C VAL A 73 2.53 -6.45 -1.76
N TYR A 74 1.37 -6.86 -1.27
CA TYR A 74 1.10 -8.27 -0.94
C TYR A 74 1.11 -9.20 -2.16
N THR A 75 0.79 -8.67 -3.33
CA THR A 75 0.83 -9.41 -4.60
C THR A 75 2.04 -9.07 -5.46
N ASP A 76 3.01 -8.36 -4.92
CA ASP A 76 4.28 -8.07 -5.58
C ASP A 76 5.33 -9.11 -5.17
N PRO A 77 5.76 -10.00 -6.09
CA PRO A 77 6.73 -11.03 -5.76
C PRO A 77 8.13 -10.48 -5.41
N GLN A 78 8.41 -9.24 -5.78
CA GLN A 78 9.70 -8.58 -5.53
C GLN A 78 9.69 -7.74 -4.24
N ALA A 79 8.52 -7.44 -3.66
CA ALA A 79 8.45 -6.63 -2.46
C ALA A 79 8.85 -7.43 -1.21
N PRO A 80 9.77 -6.92 -0.38
CA PRO A 80 10.05 -7.50 0.92
C PRO A 80 8.86 -7.23 1.85
N ILE A 81 8.28 -8.28 2.39
CA ILE A 81 7.20 -8.18 3.37
C ILE A 81 7.69 -8.75 4.69
N ASP A 82 7.62 -7.94 5.74
CA ASP A 82 7.86 -8.34 7.12
C ASP A 82 6.57 -8.09 7.91
N ILE A 83 5.88 -9.17 8.27
CA ILE A 83 4.60 -9.09 8.99
C ILE A 83 4.73 -8.52 10.39
N THR A 84 5.93 -8.55 11.00
CA THR A 84 6.17 -8.00 12.33
C THR A 84 6.38 -6.50 12.31
N ARG A 85 6.85 -5.95 11.19
CA ARG A 85 7.09 -4.52 10.97
C ARG A 85 5.94 -3.81 10.27
N GLY A 86 5.06 -4.58 9.63
CA GLY A 86 4.00 -4.03 8.79
C GLY A 86 4.51 -3.50 7.45
N LEU A 87 3.66 -2.76 6.76
CA LEU A 87 4.00 -2.18 5.47
C LEU A 87 4.82 -0.90 5.62
N SER A 88 5.80 -0.72 4.75
CA SER A 88 6.51 0.55 4.63
C SER A 88 5.55 1.69 4.24
N PRO A 89 5.68 2.88 4.86
CA PRO A 89 4.81 4.00 4.56
C PRO A 89 5.10 4.55 3.15
N LEU A 90 4.21 4.28 2.20
CA LEU A 90 4.33 4.71 0.80
C LEU A 90 4.68 6.21 0.67
N ARG A 91 4.00 7.06 1.44
CA ARG A 91 4.16 8.51 1.39
C ARG A 91 5.29 9.06 2.26
N GLY A 92 5.98 8.20 3.01
CA GLY A 92 6.98 8.64 4.00
C GLY A 92 8.10 9.48 3.39
N ALA A 93 8.65 9.03 2.27
CA ALA A 93 9.71 9.73 1.54
C ALA A 93 9.21 11.10 1.00
N TRP A 94 8.03 11.15 0.43
CA TRP A 94 7.44 12.39 -0.12
C TRP A 94 7.18 13.44 0.95
N ILE A 95 6.64 13.01 2.12
CA ILE A 95 6.42 13.89 3.27
C ILE A 95 7.74 14.42 3.82
N ASN A 96 8.75 13.57 3.94
CA ASN A 96 10.07 13.99 4.41
C ASN A 96 10.72 14.99 3.46
N GLN A 97 10.60 14.78 2.16
CA GLN A 97 11.18 15.67 1.15
C GLN A 97 10.55 17.07 1.17
N ARG A 98 9.25 17.19 1.41
CA ARG A 98 8.59 18.50 1.55
C ARG A 98 9.09 19.27 2.78
N GLY A 99 9.47 18.57 3.84
CA GLY A 99 10.08 19.20 5.01
C GLY A 99 9.14 20.07 5.85
N ASP A 100 7.84 20.02 5.60
CA ASP A 100 6.77 20.84 6.18
C ASP A 100 6.12 20.24 7.43
N THR A 101 6.52 19.03 7.79
CA THR A 101 6.05 18.31 8.97
C THR A 101 7.19 18.02 9.95
N GLU A 102 6.83 17.78 11.20
CA GLU A 102 7.73 17.29 12.24
C GLU A 102 7.20 15.98 12.84
N VAL A 103 8.10 15.12 13.25
CA VAL A 103 7.77 13.86 13.94
C VAL A 103 7.51 14.17 15.40
N LEU A 104 6.42 13.65 15.96
CA LEU A 104 6.10 13.79 17.37
C LEU A 104 6.90 12.78 18.20
N PRO A 105 7.20 13.09 19.47
CA PRO A 105 7.98 12.19 20.34
C PRO A 105 7.23 10.89 20.69
N GLY A 106 5.94 10.80 20.41
CA GLY A 106 5.10 9.63 20.69
C GLY A 106 3.64 9.85 20.33
N ILE A 107 2.78 8.98 20.82
CA ILE A 107 1.34 9.03 20.58
C ILE A 107 0.75 10.34 21.11
N SER A 108 0.07 11.08 20.27
CA SER A 108 -0.47 12.41 20.58
C SER A 108 -1.90 12.41 21.12
N SER A 109 -2.72 11.39 20.81
CA SER A 109 -4.09 11.31 21.28
C SER A 109 -4.20 10.86 22.73
N ALA A 110 -5.18 11.38 23.49
CA ALA A 110 -5.46 10.96 24.85
C ALA A 110 -5.79 9.46 24.91
N TYR A 111 -6.68 9.01 24.02
CA TYR A 111 -7.05 7.60 23.88
C TYR A 111 -5.82 6.69 23.60
N GLY A 112 -4.95 7.08 22.70
CA GLY A 112 -3.74 6.31 22.40
C GLY A 112 -2.79 6.19 23.59
N ARG A 113 -2.62 7.27 24.38
CA ARG A 113 -1.81 7.25 25.61
C ARG A 113 -2.42 6.36 26.68
N GLU A 114 -3.73 6.43 26.88
CA GLU A 114 -4.45 5.57 27.82
C GLU A 114 -4.25 4.09 27.48
N ARG A 115 -4.49 3.71 26.21
CA ARG A 115 -4.27 2.34 25.76
C ARG A 115 -2.81 1.91 25.83
N LEU A 116 -1.87 2.81 25.65
CA LEU A 116 -0.45 2.50 25.79
C LEU A 116 -0.09 2.14 27.24
N ASN A 117 -0.78 2.72 28.19
CA ASN A 117 -0.55 2.49 29.62
C ASN A 117 -1.38 1.32 30.19
N ASP A 118 -2.35 0.79 29.45
CA ASP A 118 -3.18 -0.32 29.89
C ASP A 118 -2.40 -1.63 29.93
N PRO A 119 -2.15 -2.24 31.10
CA PRO A 119 -1.38 -3.48 31.21
C PRO A 119 -2.07 -4.67 30.56
N LEU A 120 -3.40 -4.68 30.45
CA LEU A 120 -4.17 -5.77 29.82
C LEU A 120 -3.91 -5.87 28.31
N LEU A 121 -3.50 -4.76 27.70
CA LEU A 121 -3.22 -4.70 26.27
C LEU A 121 -1.75 -4.96 25.94
N SER A 122 -0.91 -5.20 26.94
CA SER A 122 0.55 -5.36 26.73
C SER A 122 0.91 -6.45 25.72
N ALA A 123 0.22 -7.59 25.79
CA ALA A 123 0.42 -8.72 24.87
C ALA A 123 -0.08 -8.49 23.43
N LEU A 124 -0.95 -7.49 23.24
CA LEU A 124 -1.54 -7.14 21.94
C LEU A 124 -0.85 -5.96 21.26
N ARG A 125 0.13 -5.34 21.92
CA ARG A 125 0.84 -4.19 21.37
C ARG A 125 1.75 -4.62 20.25
N MET A 126 1.67 -3.90 19.16
CA MET A 126 2.66 -4.02 18.10
C MET A 126 3.99 -3.43 18.58
N THR A 127 5.08 -4.16 18.37
CA THR A 127 6.43 -3.72 18.74
C THR A 127 6.93 -2.56 17.86
N HIS A 128 6.30 -2.38 16.71
CA HIS A 128 6.65 -1.35 15.75
C HIS A 128 5.38 -0.60 15.32
N SER A 129 5.15 0.56 15.90
CA SER A 129 4.06 1.46 15.52
C SER A 129 4.62 2.70 14.85
N PRO A 130 4.02 3.16 13.75
CA PRO A 130 4.42 4.41 13.11
C PRO A 130 4.29 5.58 14.08
N VAL A 131 5.31 6.41 14.15
CA VAL A 131 5.28 7.63 14.97
C VAL A 131 4.46 8.70 14.25
N PRO A 132 3.50 9.36 14.93
CA PRO A 132 2.67 10.37 14.32
C PRO A 132 3.47 11.62 13.94
N ARG A 133 2.97 12.35 12.96
CA ARG A 133 3.55 13.61 12.48
C ARG A 133 2.50 14.72 12.56
N ARG A 134 2.97 15.94 12.67
CA ARG A 134 2.12 17.13 12.54
C ARG A 134 2.76 18.16 11.61
N ALA A 135 1.99 19.10 11.13
CA ALA A 135 2.50 20.26 10.42
C ALA A 135 3.42 21.07 11.36
N LYS A 136 4.47 21.64 10.82
CA LYS A 136 5.28 22.62 11.55
C LYS A 136 4.43 23.86 11.88
N SER A 137 4.85 24.63 12.88
CA SER A 137 4.14 25.85 13.27
C SER A 137 3.98 26.81 12.08
N GLY A 138 2.76 27.32 11.87
CA GLY A 138 2.45 28.25 10.81
C GLY A 138 2.36 27.65 9.39
N VAL A 139 2.51 26.33 9.26
CA VAL A 139 2.47 25.64 7.95
C VAL A 139 1.15 24.90 7.75
N ASN A 140 0.59 24.94 6.55
CA ASN A 140 -0.56 24.14 6.15
C ASN A 140 -0.11 23.03 5.19
N VAL A 141 -0.46 21.79 5.51
CA VAL A 141 -0.04 20.57 4.78
C VAL A 141 -1.20 19.87 4.07
N SER A 142 -2.33 20.56 3.89
CA SER A 142 -3.47 19.98 3.16
C SER A 142 -3.18 19.97 1.65
N GLN A 143 -3.68 18.95 0.95
CA GLN A 143 -3.53 18.87 -0.50
C GLN A 143 -4.18 20.08 -1.20
N LEU A 144 -5.30 20.57 -0.66
CA LEU A 144 -5.96 21.79 -1.15
C LEU A 144 -5.03 23.02 -1.08
N HIS A 145 -4.23 23.12 -0.01
CA HIS A 145 -3.28 24.23 0.13
C HIS A 145 -2.25 24.21 -0.99
N TYR A 146 -1.65 23.07 -1.28
CA TYR A 146 -0.69 22.93 -2.39
C TYR A 146 -1.35 23.19 -3.74
N ALA A 147 -2.54 22.64 -3.98
CA ALA A 147 -3.28 22.87 -5.23
C ALA A 147 -3.57 24.36 -5.48
N ARG A 148 -3.95 25.13 -4.44
CA ARG A 148 -4.15 26.59 -4.54
C ARG A 148 -2.87 27.35 -4.88
N GLN A 149 -1.72 26.78 -4.60
CA GLN A 149 -0.41 27.33 -4.96
C GLN A 149 0.08 26.84 -6.33
N GLY A 150 -0.70 26.04 -7.05
CA GLY A 150 -0.31 25.43 -8.32
C GLY A 150 0.70 24.28 -8.17
N ILE A 151 0.87 23.74 -6.95
CA ILE A 151 1.81 22.64 -6.67
C ILE A 151 1.07 21.32 -6.79
N ILE A 152 1.52 20.47 -7.71
CA ILE A 152 1.09 19.06 -7.79
C ILE A 152 2.02 18.25 -6.90
N THR A 153 1.46 17.70 -5.83
CA THR A 153 2.24 16.84 -4.94
C THR A 153 2.35 15.41 -5.49
N PRO A 154 3.36 14.62 -5.06
CA PRO A 154 3.45 13.21 -5.44
C PRO A 154 2.20 12.41 -5.10
N GLU A 155 1.50 12.76 -4.02
CA GLU A 155 0.24 12.13 -3.63
C GLU A 155 -0.88 12.44 -4.62
N MET A 156 -0.97 13.69 -5.12
CA MET A 156 -1.97 14.05 -6.15
C MET A 156 -1.69 13.31 -7.46
N GLU A 157 -0.43 13.25 -7.86
CA GLU A 157 -0.03 12.56 -9.07
C GLU A 157 -0.29 11.04 -8.97
N PHE A 158 -0.01 10.44 -7.81
CA PHE A 158 -0.28 9.02 -7.57
C PHE A 158 -1.76 8.68 -7.76
N ILE A 159 -2.67 9.57 -7.35
CA ILE A 159 -4.13 9.36 -7.47
C ILE A 159 -4.65 9.70 -8.85
#